data_2658f583f59f4dc5910fc26c5e6cf0d0
#
_entry.id   2658f583f59f4dc5910fc26c5e6cf0d0
#
_cell.length_a   1.000
_cell.length_b   1.000
_cell.length_c   1.000
_cell.angle_alpha   90.00
_cell.angle_beta   90.00
_cell.angle_gamma   90.00
#
_symmetry.space_group_name_H-M   'P 1'
#
loop_
_entity.id
_entity.type
_entity.pdbx_description
1 polymer ?
#
loop_
_entity_poly.entity_id
_entity_poly.type
_entity_poly.pdbx_seq_one_letter_code
_entity_poly.pdbx_strand_id
1 'polypeptide(L)'
;MSSPHLQLDLFAHVATAYVEASNLELTNTELYPLVVNRAGLDQSVLDDRVPVGKSGERHNLFRRKIRWAQQTLKEMGVLSRVAGRRGVWVLSEAAGKKLSKARAGVKLVAFSTDLGVAIWGSNLDVTESIDEPIALVFSSLPYLLRKPRAYGGTTNEREYIDFICRSIEPLVERLVPGGSICLNLTADAYEAGLPSQSIYFERLVVELYDRLGLRKMNDVIWEGSKPPGPTYWACVKSVQLCWAYEHILWLTNDPKRIIDRADNRRVLEPHTDSHLRFVANGGIKRSAEYGDGSHRHRPGGFSQPTPGRLPRNILKRGNRCADTLRYREDAQCLDLPIHGAMMPLDVPDHFIRLLTEPGDLVVDHFGGTIKTGMAAERLQRRWICIELMLEYVRAAAERFRECAGFHLHPAMEAVGRRAALAKG
;
A
#
# COMPACT_ATOMS: atom_id res chain seq x y z
N MET A 1 18.97 -16.29 20.81
CA MET A 1 17.89 -15.66 20.00
C MET A 1 17.99 -14.16 20.19
N SER A 2 18.39 -13.40 19.16
CA SER A 2 18.45 -11.93 19.26
C SER A 2 17.05 -11.38 19.07
N SER A 3 16.58 -10.59 20.04
CA SER A 3 15.29 -9.89 19.99
C SER A 3 15.15 -9.09 18.68
N PRO A 4 14.00 -9.12 18.00
CA PRO A 4 13.73 -8.31 16.81
C PRO A 4 13.95 -6.79 17.06
N HIS A 5 13.66 -6.31 18.27
CA HIS A 5 13.88 -4.93 18.70
C HIS A 5 15.34 -4.49 18.57
N LEU A 6 16.31 -5.32 18.92
CA LEU A 6 17.73 -4.97 18.81
C LEU A 6 18.19 -4.74 17.37
N GLN A 7 17.54 -5.37 16.39
CA GLN A 7 17.91 -5.23 14.98
C GLN A 7 17.35 -3.94 14.36
N LEU A 8 16.16 -3.51 14.77
CA LEU A 8 15.55 -2.25 14.35
C LEU A 8 16.33 -1.06 14.92
N ASP A 9 16.71 -1.13 16.21
CA ASP A 9 17.51 -0.09 16.87
C ASP A 9 18.89 0.06 16.22
N LEU A 10 19.51 -1.02 15.76
CA LEU A 10 20.84 -0.98 15.16
C LEU A 10 20.88 -0.18 13.86
N PHE A 11 19.83 -0.25 13.03
CA PHE A 11 19.72 0.58 11.83
C PHE A 11 19.66 2.06 12.17
N ALA A 12 18.87 2.42 13.16
CA ALA A 12 18.75 3.78 13.65
C ALA A 12 20.12 4.29 14.13
N HIS A 13 20.82 3.52 14.95
CA HIS A 13 22.13 3.89 15.47
C HIS A 13 23.18 4.08 14.37
N VAL A 14 23.18 3.20 13.35
CA VAL A 14 24.10 3.32 12.20
C VAL A 14 23.78 4.56 11.36
N ALA A 15 22.52 4.79 11.01
CA ALA A 15 22.12 5.95 10.21
C ALA A 15 22.44 7.28 10.93
N THR A 16 22.11 7.37 12.22
CA THR A 16 22.36 8.57 13.02
C THR A 16 23.85 8.86 13.19
N ALA A 17 24.70 7.83 13.32
CA ALA A 17 26.15 8.03 13.40
C ALA A 17 26.71 8.76 12.16
N TYR A 18 26.19 8.48 10.96
CA TYR A 18 26.58 9.20 9.74
C TYR A 18 26.02 10.62 9.66
N VAL A 19 24.81 10.84 10.17
CA VAL A 19 24.18 12.18 10.18
C VAL A 19 24.94 13.15 11.09
N GLU A 20 25.47 12.64 12.20
CA GLU A 20 26.19 13.46 13.21
C GLU A 20 27.69 13.59 12.92
N ALA A 21 28.25 12.79 12.02
CA ALA A 21 29.64 12.91 11.64
C ALA A 21 29.89 14.27 10.97
N SER A 22 30.93 14.99 11.39
CA SER A 22 31.24 16.36 10.96
C SER A 22 31.39 16.50 9.44
N ASN A 23 31.85 15.45 8.77
CA ASN A 23 32.04 15.41 7.31
C ASN A 23 31.02 14.48 6.62
N LEU A 24 29.97 14.02 7.34
CA LEU A 24 29.01 13.02 6.86
C LEU A 24 29.67 11.71 6.36
N GLU A 25 30.96 11.50 6.70
CA GLU A 25 31.80 10.38 6.28
C GLU A 25 32.38 9.67 7.52
N LEU A 26 32.33 8.33 7.52
CA LEU A 26 32.92 7.50 8.56
C LEU A 26 33.61 6.29 7.97
N THR A 27 34.74 5.90 8.56
CA THR A 27 35.32 4.58 8.37
C THR A 27 34.61 3.54 9.18
N ASN A 28 34.73 2.27 8.80
CA ASN A 28 34.19 1.19 9.63
C ASN A 28 34.75 1.17 11.06
N THR A 29 36.02 1.57 11.22
CA THR A 29 36.71 1.62 12.53
C THR A 29 36.10 2.69 13.43
N GLU A 30 35.78 3.85 12.89
CA GLU A 30 35.10 4.95 13.61
C GLU A 30 33.64 4.62 13.91
N LEU A 31 32.95 3.98 12.98
CA LEU A 31 31.52 3.66 13.11
C LEU A 31 31.25 2.67 14.24
N TYR A 32 32.04 1.60 14.38
CA TYR A 32 31.73 0.52 15.33
C TYR A 32 31.60 1.03 16.78
N PRO A 33 32.58 1.79 17.34
CA PRO A 33 32.46 2.33 18.70
C PRO A 33 31.28 3.28 18.86
N LEU A 34 30.99 4.13 17.84
CA LEU A 34 29.87 5.06 17.87
C LEU A 34 28.54 4.32 17.99
N VAL A 35 28.36 3.26 17.21
CA VAL A 35 27.12 2.46 17.24
C VAL A 35 26.97 1.71 18.57
N VAL A 36 28.07 1.16 19.14
CA VAL A 36 28.07 0.50 20.44
C VAL A 36 27.65 1.48 21.55
N ASN A 37 28.27 2.66 21.60
CA ASN A 37 27.93 3.70 22.59
C ASN A 37 26.47 4.13 22.49
N ARG A 38 25.95 4.34 21.27
CA ARG A 38 24.55 4.70 21.05
C ARG A 38 23.56 3.60 21.44
N ALA A 39 23.94 2.35 21.22
CA ALA A 39 23.14 1.19 21.63
C ALA A 39 23.20 0.91 23.14
N GLY A 40 23.97 1.69 23.90
CA GLY A 40 24.16 1.47 25.34
C GLY A 40 24.84 0.15 25.68
N LEU A 41 25.66 -0.35 24.75
CA LEU A 41 26.37 -1.64 24.90
C LEU A 41 27.81 -1.40 25.38
N ASP A 42 28.39 -2.41 26.02
CA ASP A 42 29.80 -2.41 26.38
C ASP A 42 30.70 -2.60 25.13
N GLN A 43 31.83 -1.91 25.07
CA GLN A 43 32.74 -1.95 23.94
C GLN A 43 33.34 -3.34 23.69
N SER A 44 33.40 -4.21 24.71
CA SER A 44 33.85 -5.61 24.59
C SER A 44 33.06 -6.43 23.56
N VAL A 45 31.83 -6.02 23.24
CA VAL A 45 31.01 -6.64 22.17
C VAL A 45 31.72 -6.62 20.81
N LEU A 46 32.64 -5.67 20.60
CA LEU A 46 33.43 -5.57 19.36
C LEU A 46 34.55 -6.60 19.29
N ASP A 47 34.93 -7.22 20.42
CA ASP A 47 36.00 -8.23 20.50
C ASP A 47 35.46 -9.65 20.50
N ASP A 48 34.17 -9.82 20.81
CA ASP A 48 33.50 -11.11 20.83
C ASP A 48 33.49 -11.77 19.45
N ARG A 49 34.11 -12.95 19.36
CA ARG A 49 34.15 -13.75 18.13
C ARG A 49 33.55 -15.13 18.36
N VAL A 50 32.65 -15.51 17.48
CA VAL A 50 32.02 -16.85 17.50
C VAL A 50 32.25 -17.56 16.17
N PRO A 51 32.37 -18.91 16.18
CA PRO A 51 32.46 -19.67 14.95
C PRO A 51 31.20 -19.54 14.11
N VAL A 52 31.34 -19.36 12.79
CA VAL A 52 30.19 -19.17 11.87
C VAL A 52 30.32 -20.10 10.68
N GLY A 53 29.23 -20.78 10.36
CA GLY A 53 29.13 -21.69 9.22
C GLY A 53 29.92 -22.99 9.36
N LYS A 54 29.99 -23.77 8.27
CA LYS A 54 30.65 -25.09 8.25
C LYS A 54 32.19 -24.98 8.34
N SER A 55 32.78 -23.83 8.00
CA SER A 55 34.22 -23.62 8.08
C SER A 55 34.75 -23.39 9.51
N GLY A 56 33.84 -23.07 10.47
CA GLY A 56 34.24 -22.77 11.85
C GLY A 56 35.03 -21.47 12.03
N GLU A 57 35.16 -20.63 11.00
CA GLU A 57 35.90 -19.36 11.07
C GLU A 57 35.23 -18.43 12.08
N ARG A 58 36.05 -17.84 12.96
CA ARG A 58 35.56 -16.98 14.05
C ARG A 58 35.33 -15.54 13.60
N HIS A 59 34.08 -15.09 13.66
CA HIS A 59 33.67 -13.74 13.28
C HIS A 59 32.99 -13.01 14.43
N ASN A 60 33.14 -11.67 14.43
CA ASN A 60 32.34 -10.81 15.30
C ASN A 60 30.97 -10.57 14.67
N LEU A 61 29.91 -11.10 15.30
CA LEU A 61 28.55 -11.01 14.78
C LEU A 61 28.00 -9.60 14.83
N PHE A 62 28.39 -8.79 15.82
CA PHE A 62 27.90 -7.42 15.95
C PHE A 62 28.48 -6.54 14.84
N ARG A 63 29.77 -6.63 14.54
CA ARG A 63 30.39 -5.94 13.38
C ARG A 63 29.77 -6.39 12.05
N ARG A 64 29.37 -7.66 11.93
CA ARG A 64 28.65 -8.16 10.73
C ARG A 64 27.27 -7.54 10.60
N LYS A 65 26.52 -7.42 11.71
CA LYS A 65 25.21 -6.73 11.73
C LYS A 65 25.31 -5.26 11.34
N ILE A 66 26.30 -4.52 11.86
CA ILE A 66 26.57 -3.14 11.48
C ILE A 66 26.87 -3.02 9.98
N ARG A 67 27.74 -3.90 9.44
CA ARG A 67 28.04 -3.92 8.00
C ARG A 67 26.83 -4.28 7.14
N TRP A 68 25.97 -5.16 7.63
CA TRP A 68 24.72 -5.43 6.96
C TRP A 68 23.81 -4.21 6.95
N ALA A 69 23.68 -3.49 8.07
CA ALA A 69 22.96 -2.22 8.13
C ALA A 69 23.54 -1.18 7.15
N GLN A 70 24.87 -1.03 7.06
CA GLN A 70 25.51 -0.16 6.07
C GLN A 70 25.16 -0.57 4.63
N GLN A 71 25.18 -1.88 4.30
CA GLN A 71 24.82 -2.35 2.96
C GLN A 71 23.33 -2.05 2.66
N THR A 72 22.45 -2.25 3.61
CA THR A 72 21.06 -1.91 3.45
C THR A 72 20.86 -0.41 3.25
N LEU A 73 21.51 0.44 4.06
CA LEU A 73 21.50 1.90 3.87
C LEU A 73 22.09 2.33 2.52
N LYS A 74 23.06 1.59 1.99
CA LYS A 74 23.55 1.80 0.61
C LYS A 74 22.47 1.48 -0.43
N GLU A 75 21.79 0.35 -0.27
CA GLU A 75 20.70 -0.03 -1.17
C GLU A 75 19.52 0.95 -1.09
N MET A 76 19.30 1.53 0.09
CA MET A 76 18.36 2.64 0.30
C MET A 76 18.84 3.95 -0.36
N GLY A 77 20.04 4.00 -0.94
CA GLY A 77 20.62 5.22 -1.47
C GLY A 77 21.02 6.25 -0.41
N VAL A 78 20.92 5.91 0.88
CA VAL A 78 21.28 6.78 2.01
C VAL A 78 22.80 6.88 2.16
N LEU A 79 23.53 5.77 1.96
CA LEU A 79 24.98 5.72 2.02
C LEU A 79 25.58 5.36 0.66
N SER A 80 26.76 5.91 0.38
CA SER A 80 27.61 5.51 -0.74
C SER A 80 29.01 5.19 -0.25
N ARG A 81 29.75 4.33 -0.99
CA ARG A 81 31.14 4.09 -0.73
C ARG A 81 31.97 5.23 -1.33
N VAL A 82 32.98 5.67 -0.61
CA VAL A 82 33.94 6.64 -1.15
C VAL A 82 34.86 5.92 -2.14
N ALA A 83 34.90 6.41 -3.37
CA ALA A 83 35.76 5.84 -4.42
C ALA A 83 37.23 5.81 -4.01
N GLY A 84 37.92 4.69 -4.24
CA GLY A 84 39.31 4.52 -3.90
C GLY A 84 39.64 4.34 -2.40
N ARG A 85 38.67 4.45 -1.50
CA ARG A 85 38.90 4.34 -0.04
C ARG A 85 38.10 3.17 0.55
N ARG A 86 38.82 2.05 0.78
CA ARG A 86 38.18 0.82 1.31
C ARG A 86 37.66 1.03 2.74
N GLY A 87 36.42 0.66 2.98
CA GLY A 87 35.80 0.72 4.31
C GLY A 87 35.31 2.10 4.72
N VAL A 88 35.38 3.09 3.82
CA VAL A 88 34.91 4.45 4.05
C VAL A 88 33.58 4.66 3.37
N TRP A 89 32.63 5.21 4.10
CA TRP A 89 31.26 5.45 3.64
C TRP A 89 30.84 6.89 3.95
N VAL A 90 30.02 7.44 3.07
CA VAL A 90 29.53 8.82 3.16
C VAL A 90 28.02 8.83 2.94
N LEU A 91 27.33 9.81 3.52
CA LEU A 91 25.94 10.09 3.16
C LEU A 91 25.87 10.43 1.66
N SER A 92 25.04 9.72 0.94
CA SER A 92 24.94 9.82 -0.52
C SER A 92 24.36 11.15 -0.98
N GLU A 93 25.01 11.83 -1.95
CA GLU A 93 24.47 13.04 -2.59
C GLU A 93 23.30 12.77 -3.53
N ALA A 94 23.15 11.53 -3.98
CA ALA A 94 22.13 11.11 -4.93
C ALA A 94 20.88 10.52 -4.25
N ALA A 95 20.79 10.62 -2.92
CA ALA A 95 19.59 10.15 -2.21
C ALA A 95 18.38 10.97 -2.67
N GLY A 96 17.46 10.35 -3.39
CA GLY A 96 16.20 10.97 -3.77
C GLY A 96 15.84 10.96 -5.26
N LYS A 97 16.79 10.77 -6.18
CA LYS A 97 16.48 10.79 -7.63
C LYS A 97 16.23 9.43 -8.28
N LYS A 98 16.51 8.32 -7.59
CA LYS A 98 16.29 6.95 -8.08
C LYS A 98 15.40 6.23 -7.09
N LEU A 99 14.46 5.46 -7.60
CA LEU A 99 13.63 4.60 -6.78
C LEU A 99 14.44 3.43 -6.20
N SER A 100 14.40 3.29 -4.87
CA SER A 100 15.11 2.27 -4.11
C SER A 100 14.15 1.14 -3.72
N LYS A 101 14.30 0.01 -4.40
CA LYS A 101 13.49 -1.18 -4.18
C LYS A 101 14.01 -1.97 -2.98
N ALA A 102 13.13 -2.38 -2.06
CA ALA A 102 13.49 -3.30 -1.00
C ALA A 102 13.99 -4.63 -1.57
N ARG A 103 15.10 -5.14 -1.04
CA ARG A 103 15.63 -6.47 -1.39
C ARG A 103 14.90 -7.54 -0.58
N ALA A 104 14.92 -8.77 -1.10
CA ALA A 104 14.41 -9.93 -0.38
C ALA A 104 14.99 -10.00 1.05
N GLY A 105 14.13 -10.25 2.02
CA GLY A 105 14.48 -10.33 3.44
C GLY A 105 14.66 -8.98 4.15
N VAL A 106 14.56 -7.85 3.45
CA VAL A 106 14.58 -6.51 4.08
C VAL A 106 13.17 -6.12 4.49
N LYS A 107 12.98 -5.91 5.80
CA LYS A 107 11.73 -5.45 6.41
C LYS A 107 12.09 -4.30 7.35
N LEU A 108 11.57 -3.10 7.10
CA LEU A 108 11.82 -1.93 7.93
C LEU A 108 10.49 -1.22 8.22
N VAL A 109 10.13 -1.07 9.48
CA VAL A 109 9.05 -0.16 9.87
C VAL A 109 9.54 1.26 9.57
N ALA A 110 9.02 1.83 8.49
CA ALA A 110 9.42 3.15 8.01
C ALA A 110 8.85 4.27 8.88
N PHE A 111 7.60 4.12 9.26
CA PHE A 111 6.93 4.97 10.25
C PHE A 111 5.75 4.22 10.88
N SER A 112 5.29 4.72 12.02
CA SER A 112 4.13 4.20 12.74
C SER A 112 3.29 5.32 13.33
N THR A 113 2.07 4.97 13.73
CA THR A 113 1.16 5.74 14.59
C THR A 113 0.67 4.83 15.71
N ASP A 114 -0.19 5.33 16.60
CA ASP A 114 -0.84 4.47 17.59
C ASP A 114 -1.74 3.40 16.95
N LEU A 115 -2.24 3.63 15.73
CA LEU A 115 -3.15 2.73 15.04
C LEU A 115 -2.49 1.81 14.03
N GLY A 116 -1.29 2.13 13.53
CA GLY A 116 -0.72 1.26 12.50
C GLY A 116 0.71 1.56 12.10
N VAL A 117 1.17 0.79 11.11
CA VAL A 117 2.55 0.81 10.65
C VAL A 117 2.67 0.78 9.12
N ALA A 118 3.62 1.54 8.60
CA ALA A 118 4.06 1.44 7.21
C ALA A 118 5.42 0.73 7.15
N ILE A 119 5.49 -0.34 6.39
CA ILE A 119 6.68 -1.19 6.28
C ILE A 119 7.28 -1.03 4.88
N TRP A 120 8.55 -0.63 4.81
CA TRP A 120 9.33 -0.75 3.60
C TRP A 120 9.86 -2.18 3.48
N GLY A 121 9.40 -2.90 2.47
CA GLY A 121 9.74 -4.31 2.28
C GLY A 121 9.03 -4.92 1.09
N SER A 122 9.39 -6.15 0.75
CA SER A 122 8.63 -6.97 -0.17
C SER A 122 7.37 -7.51 0.52
N ASN A 123 6.23 -7.41 -0.15
CA ASN A 123 4.98 -8.00 0.36
C ASN A 123 5.13 -9.51 0.63
N LEU A 124 5.77 -10.26 -0.27
CA LEU A 124 5.98 -11.69 -0.09
C LEU A 124 6.77 -12.04 1.18
N ASP A 125 7.69 -11.16 1.59
CA ASP A 125 8.47 -11.38 2.81
C ASP A 125 7.71 -10.94 4.08
N VAL A 126 6.91 -9.87 3.98
CA VAL A 126 6.26 -9.25 5.15
C VAL A 126 4.95 -9.93 5.49
N THR A 127 4.12 -10.29 4.50
CA THR A 127 2.79 -10.87 4.72
C THR A 127 2.81 -12.14 5.54
N GLU A 128 3.83 -12.99 5.37
CA GLU A 128 4.05 -14.20 6.18
C GLU A 128 4.28 -13.92 7.68
N SER A 129 4.68 -12.69 8.02
CA SER A 129 4.96 -12.28 9.40
C SER A 129 3.77 -11.62 10.10
N ILE A 130 2.66 -11.43 9.40
CA ILE A 130 1.43 -10.88 9.98
C ILE A 130 0.69 -12.05 10.63
N ASP A 131 0.56 -12.01 11.97
CA ASP A 131 -0.10 -13.05 12.78
C ASP A 131 -1.42 -12.57 13.40
N GLU A 132 -1.81 -11.31 13.14
CA GLU A 132 -3.03 -10.70 13.67
C GLU A 132 -4.27 -10.99 12.81
N PRO A 133 -5.47 -11.07 13.40
CA PRO A 133 -6.72 -11.23 12.66
C PRO A 133 -7.02 -10.02 11.78
N ILE A 134 -7.25 -10.25 10.47
CA ILE A 134 -7.47 -9.23 9.47
C ILE A 134 -8.95 -9.14 9.13
N ALA A 135 -9.55 -7.95 9.22
CA ALA A 135 -10.93 -7.71 8.82
C ALA A 135 -11.06 -7.38 7.34
N LEU A 136 -10.10 -6.61 6.81
CA LEU A 136 -10.10 -6.18 5.41
C LEU A 136 -8.67 -6.14 4.85
N VAL A 137 -8.48 -6.76 3.71
CA VAL A 137 -7.36 -6.47 2.81
C VAL A 137 -7.86 -5.56 1.71
N PHE A 138 -7.31 -4.35 1.59
CA PHE A 138 -7.62 -3.43 0.50
C PHE A 138 -6.33 -3.00 -0.19
N SER A 139 -6.15 -3.38 -1.45
CA SER A 139 -4.93 -3.09 -2.20
C SER A 139 -5.20 -2.70 -3.64
N SER A 140 -4.41 -1.75 -4.14
CA SER A 140 -4.31 -1.48 -5.57
C SER A 140 -3.13 -2.26 -6.15
N LEU A 141 -3.45 -3.30 -6.91
CA LEU A 141 -2.44 -4.23 -7.44
C LEU A 141 -1.51 -3.56 -8.47
N PRO A 142 -0.24 -3.98 -8.57
CA PRO A 142 0.59 -3.61 -9.71
C PRO A 142 -0.06 -4.12 -11.00
N TYR A 143 -0.18 -3.26 -12.01
CA TYR A 143 -0.84 -3.64 -13.26
C TYR A 143 0.01 -4.61 -14.09
N LEU A 144 -0.65 -5.49 -14.84
CA LEU A 144 -0.04 -6.23 -15.92
C LEU A 144 0.32 -5.25 -17.05
N LEU A 145 1.60 -4.96 -17.23
CA LEU A 145 2.09 -3.94 -18.15
C LEU A 145 2.97 -4.54 -19.25
N ARG A 146 2.86 -4.02 -20.46
CA ARG A 146 3.76 -4.39 -21.57
C ARG A 146 5.23 -4.05 -21.29
N LYS A 147 5.51 -3.04 -20.48
CA LYS A 147 6.86 -2.66 -20.05
C LYS A 147 6.89 -2.61 -18.52
N PRO A 148 7.75 -3.39 -17.87
CA PRO A 148 7.92 -3.33 -16.42
C PRO A 148 8.26 -1.90 -15.97
N ARG A 149 7.68 -1.48 -14.86
CA ARG A 149 8.03 -0.21 -14.20
C ARG A 149 9.15 -0.43 -13.18
N ALA A 150 9.65 0.67 -12.58
CA ALA A 150 10.72 0.61 -11.59
C ALA A 150 10.41 -0.31 -10.38
N TYR A 151 9.14 -0.39 -9.97
CA TYR A 151 8.68 -1.29 -8.91
C TYR A 151 8.53 -2.76 -9.35
N GLY A 152 8.83 -3.07 -10.60
CA GLY A 152 8.72 -4.41 -11.15
C GLY A 152 7.45 -4.57 -11.99
N GLY A 153 7.06 -5.81 -12.19
CA GLY A 153 5.96 -6.25 -13.02
C GLY A 153 6.43 -7.34 -13.99
N THR A 154 5.53 -8.20 -14.39
CA THR A 154 5.75 -9.19 -15.44
C THR A 154 4.83 -8.88 -16.62
N THR A 155 5.26 -9.27 -17.81
CA THR A 155 4.45 -9.25 -19.03
C THR A 155 3.75 -10.59 -19.28
N ASN A 156 4.05 -11.59 -18.45
CA ASN A 156 3.47 -12.94 -18.55
C ASN A 156 2.25 -13.02 -17.61
N GLU A 157 1.09 -13.31 -18.18
CA GLU A 157 -0.17 -13.39 -17.45
C GLU A 157 -0.17 -14.45 -16.34
N ARG A 158 0.38 -15.64 -16.62
CA ARG A 158 0.41 -16.74 -15.63
C ARG A 158 1.31 -16.42 -14.46
N GLU A 159 2.48 -15.86 -14.72
CA GLU A 159 3.40 -15.40 -13.66
C GLU A 159 2.78 -14.28 -12.84
N TYR A 160 2.04 -13.36 -13.48
CA TYR A 160 1.33 -12.29 -12.80
C TYR A 160 0.26 -12.86 -11.85
N ILE A 161 -0.59 -13.75 -12.35
CA ILE A 161 -1.67 -14.38 -11.57
C ILE A 161 -1.07 -15.16 -10.40
N ASP A 162 -0.03 -15.98 -10.64
CA ASP A 162 0.65 -16.72 -9.58
C ASP A 162 1.27 -15.79 -8.52
N PHE A 163 1.91 -14.70 -8.95
CA PHE A 163 2.46 -13.70 -8.04
C PHE A 163 1.37 -13.07 -7.15
N ILE A 164 0.23 -12.67 -7.74
CA ILE A 164 -0.87 -12.10 -6.97
C ILE A 164 -1.44 -13.13 -5.99
N CYS A 165 -1.70 -14.35 -6.42
CA CYS A 165 -2.19 -15.41 -5.54
C CYS A 165 -1.25 -15.64 -4.35
N ARG A 166 0.05 -15.80 -4.59
CA ARG A 166 1.06 -15.99 -3.51
C ARG A 166 1.14 -14.80 -2.56
N SER A 167 0.93 -13.57 -3.06
CA SER A 167 0.97 -12.37 -2.22
C SER A 167 -0.23 -12.27 -1.27
N ILE A 168 -1.35 -12.90 -1.62
CA ILE A 168 -2.61 -12.86 -0.89
C ILE A 168 -2.78 -14.07 0.03
N GLU A 169 -2.26 -15.23 -0.37
CA GLU A 169 -2.43 -16.51 0.33
C GLU A 169 -2.17 -16.44 1.85
N PRO A 170 -1.05 -15.86 2.36
CA PRO A 170 -0.85 -15.71 3.80
C PRO A 170 -1.88 -14.81 4.49
N LEU A 171 -2.42 -13.83 3.77
CA LEU A 171 -3.43 -12.91 4.30
C LEU A 171 -4.81 -13.58 4.40
N VAL A 172 -5.14 -14.49 3.46
CA VAL A 172 -6.40 -15.26 3.51
C VAL A 172 -6.50 -16.10 4.78
N GLU A 173 -5.38 -16.72 5.18
CA GLU A 173 -5.30 -17.54 6.41
C GLU A 173 -5.54 -16.73 7.68
N ARG A 174 -5.32 -15.42 7.64
CA ARG A 174 -5.49 -14.50 8.77
C ARG A 174 -6.82 -13.74 8.74
N LEU A 175 -7.62 -13.88 7.68
CA LEU A 175 -8.92 -13.22 7.64
C LEU A 175 -9.83 -13.75 8.76
N VAL A 176 -10.44 -12.83 9.48
CA VAL A 176 -11.55 -13.18 10.38
C VAL A 176 -12.70 -13.84 9.59
N PRO A 177 -13.55 -14.65 10.21
CA PRO A 177 -14.75 -15.19 9.54
C PRO A 177 -15.61 -14.06 8.96
N GLY A 178 -15.87 -14.10 7.64
CA GLY A 178 -16.52 -13.02 6.90
C GLY A 178 -15.63 -11.80 6.62
N GLY A 179 -14.31 -11.94 6.81
CA GLY A 179 -13.35 -10.94 6.40
C GLY A 179 -13.34 -10.76 4.88
N SER A 180 -12.89 -9.60 4.43
CA SER A 180 -12.99 -9.21 3.02
C SER A 180 -11.61 -8.93 2.40
N ILE A 181 -11.51 -9.21 1.09
CA ILE A 181 -10.40 -8.80 0.23
C ILE A 181 -10.98 -7.95 -0.90
N CYS A 182 -10.49 -6.72 -1.03
CA CYS A 182 -10.86 -5.79 -2.09
C CYS A 182 -9.62 -5.45 -2.90
N LEU A 183 -9.62 -5.83 -4.18
CA LEU A 183 -8.48 -5.64 -5.09
C LEU A 183 -8.85 -4.65 -6.17
N ASN A 184 -8.16 -3.51 -6.21
CA ASN A 184 -8.28 -2.54 -7.29
C ASN A 184 -7.31 -2.89 -8.41
N LEU A 185 -7.83 -3.07 -9.63
CA LEU A 185 -7.04 -3.41 -10.81
C LEU A 185 -7.77 -3.01 -12.09
N THR A 186 -7.02 -2.88 -13.17
CA THR A 186 -7.58 -2.62 -14.51
C THR A 186 -7.60 -3.89 -15.33
N ALA A 187 -8.65 -4.08 -16.12
CA ALA A 187 -8.66 -5.08 -17.19
C ALA A 187 -8.18 -4.52 -18.55
N ASP A 188 -7.68 -3.27 -18.59
CA ASP A 188 -7.15 -2.63 -19.81
C ASP A 188 -5.76 -3.18 -20.19
N ALA A 189 -5.75 -4.47 -20.54
CA ALA A 189 -4.58 -5.17 -21.06
C ALA A 189 -4.92 -5.84 -22.38
N TYR A 190 -4.05 -5.71 -23.37
CA TYR A 190 -4.25 -6.23 -24.72
C TYR A 190 -3.27 -7.34 -25.04
N GLU A 191 -3.72 -8.30 -25.83
CA GLU A 191 -2.83 -9.30 -26.43
C GLU A 191 -1.76 -8.63 -27.31
N ALA A 192 -0.60 -9.26 -27.41
CA ALA A 192 0.54 -8.68 -28.10
C ALA A 192 0.25 -8.43 -29.59
N GLY A 193 0.22 -7.16 -30.00
CA GLY A 193 -0.01 -6.74 -31.39
C GLY A 193 -1.46 -6.81 -31.86
N LEU A 194 -2.42 -7.17 -30.99
CA LEU A 194 -3.83 -7.32 -31.33
C LEU A 194 -4.71 -6.29 -30.61
N PRO A 195 -5.88 -5.92 -31.16
CA PRO A 195 -6.87 -5.10 -30.47
C PRO A 195 -7.71 -5.90 -29.47
N SER A 196 -7.61 -7.22 -29.43
CA SER A 196 -8.28 -8.07 -28.45
C SER A 196 -7.69 -7.87 -27.06
N GLN A 197 -8.55 -7.84 -26.05
CA GLN A 197 -8.14 -7.76 -24.65
C GLN A 197 -7.71 -9.13 -24.14
N SER A 198 -6.71 -9.11 -23.25
CA SER A 198 -6.37 -10.28 -22.45
C SER A 198 -7.49 -10.57 -21.45
N ILE A 199 -7.74 -11.84 -21.19
CA ILE A 199 -8.67 -12.31 -20.15
C ILE A 199 -7.97 -12.61 -18.82
N TYR A 200 -6.86 -11.91 -18.54
CA TYR A 200 -6.10 -12.15 -17.32
C TYR A 200 -6.91 -11.84 -16.06
N PHE A 201 -7.80 -10.84 -16.13
CA PHE A 201 -8.69 -10.46 -15.01
C PHE A 201 -9.64 -11.61 -14.66
N GLU A 202 -10.30 -12.19 -15.64
CA GLU A 202 -11.23 -13.30 -15.46
C GLU A 202 -10.51 -14.54 -14.93
N ARG A 203 -9.33 -14.83 -15.46
CA ARG A 203 -8.46 -15.93 -14.96
C ARG A 203 -8.04 -15.70 -13.53
N LEU A 204 -7.66 -14.46 -13.16
CA LEU A 204 -7.32 -14.13 -11.77
C LEU A 204 -8.51 -14.36 -10.84
N VAL A 205 -9.72 -13.96 -11.26
CA VAL A 205 -10.94 -14.20 -10.46
C VAL A 205 -11.16 -15.70 -10.23
N VAL A 206 -10.97 -16.52 -11.25
CA VAL A 206 -11.09 -17.99 -11.16
C VAL A 206 -10.02 -18.56 -10.22
N GLU A 207 -8.77 -18.15 -10.36
CA GLU A 207 -7.67 -18.62 -9.50
C GLU A 207 -7.87 -18.24 -8.03
N LEU A 208 -8.33 -17.02 -7.74
CA LEU A 208 -8.65 -16.59 -6.38
C LEU A 208 -9.80 -17.41 -5.78
N TYR A 209 -10.76 -17.82 -6.60
CA TYR A 209 -11.89 -18.65 -6.18
C TYR A 209 -11.46 -20.10 -5.96
N ASP A 210 -10.77 -20.70 -6.92
CA ASP A 210 -10.44 -22.15 -6.92
C ASP A 210 -9.25 -22.46 -6.01
N ARG A 211 -8.17 -21.65 -6.11
CA ARG A 211 -6.94 -21.87 -5.35
C ARG A 211 -7.05 -21.41 -3.91
N LEU A 212 -7.61 -20.21 -3.66
CA LEU A 212 -7.64 -19.60 -2.33
C LEU A 212 -8.99 -19.74 -1.61
N GLY A 213 -9.97 -20.39 -2.24
CA GLY A 213 -11.29 -20.62 -1.64
C GLY A 213 -12.13 -19.36 -1.44
N LEU A 214 -11.72 -18.22 -2.00
CA LEU A 214 -12.39 -16.94 -1.84
C LEU A 214 -13.73 -16.92 -2.63
N ARG A 215 -14.71 -16.21 -2.11
CA ARG A 215 -16.05 -16.09 -2.74
C ARG A 215 -16.30 -14.66 -3.19
N LYS A 216 -16.63 -14.50 -4.46
CA LYS A 216 -16.91 -13.18 -5.06
C LYS A 216 -18.22 -12.63 -4.52
N MET A 217 -18.15 -11.46 -3.90
CA MET A 217 -19.31 -10.72 -3.40
C MET A 217 -19.82 -9.72 -4.45
N ASN A 218 -18.92 -8.93 -5.02
CA ASN A 218 -19.26 -7.96 -6.04
C ASN A 218 -18.03 -7.62 -6.91
N ASP A 219 -18.31 -7.07 -8.08
CA ASP A 219 -17.37 -6.38 -8.93
C ASP A 219 -17.80 -4.91 -8.95
N VAL A 220 -17.10 -4.08 -8.18
CA VAL A 220 -17.40 -2.66 -8.07
C VAL A 220 -16.57 -1.91 -9.10
N ILE A 221 -17.23 -1.08 -9.88
CA ILE A 221 -16.59 -0.26 -10.91
C ILE A 221 -16.23 1.11 -10.32
N TRP A 222 -14.96 1.45 -10.33
CA TRP A 222 -14.50 2.80 -10.04
C TRP A 222 -14.34 3.57 -11.34
N GLU A 223 -15.29 4.48 -11.59
CA GLU A 223 -15.24 5.43 -12.70
C GLU A 223 -14.48 6.68 -12.26
N GLY A 224 -13.30 6.89 -12.83
CA GLY A 224 -12.46 8.06 -12.58
C GLY A 224 -12.89 9.26 -13.45
N SER A 225 -12.53 10.47 -13.02
CA SER A 225 -12.75 11.70 -13.80
C SER A 225 -11.61 12.03 -14.79
N LYS A 226 -10.57 11.17 -14.81
CA LYS A 226 -9.42 11.38 -15.68
C LYS A 226 -9.81 11.04 -17.12
N PRO A 227 -9.59 11.95 -18.08
CA PRO A 227 -9.81 11.60 -19.46
C PRO A 227 -8.91 10.41 -19.84
N PRO A 228 -9.40 9.48 -20.65
CA PRO A 228 -8.61 8.36 -21.11
C PRO A 228 -7.35 8.89 -21.81
N GLY A 229 -6.19 8.29 -21.46
CA GLY A 229 -4.94 8.59 -22.14
C GLY A 229 -5.00 8.16 -23.60
N PRO A 230 -4.12 8.67 -24.45
CA PRO A 230 -4.05 8.25 -25.85
C PRO A 230 -3.63 6.75 -25.88
N THR A 231 -4.57 5.88 -26.23
CA THR A 231 -4.31 4.47 -26.41
C THR A 231 -4.22 4.15 -27.92
N TYR A 232 -3.31 3.27 -28.29
CA TYR A 232 -3.05 2.95 -29.70
C TYR A 232 -4.32 2.48 -30.42
N TRP A 233 -5.05 1.54 -29.82
CA TRP A 233 -6.21 0.94 -30.47
C TRP A 233 -7.44 1.86 -30.53
N ALA A 234 -7.66 2.68 -29.50
CA ALA A 234 -8.77 3.62 -29.48
C ALA A 234 -8.47 4.92 -30.25
N CYS A 235 -7.29 5.54 -29.98
CA CYS A 235 -7.01 6.88 -30.48
C CYS A 235 -6.26 6.90 -31.83
N VAL A 236 -5.46 5.86 -32.14
CA VAL A 236 -4.67 5.81 -33.39
C VAL A 236 -5.34 4.92 -34.43
N LYS A 237 -5.82 3.76 -34.03
CA LYS A 237 -6.46 2.79 -34.94
C LYS A 237 -7.99 2.92 -34.98
N SER A 238 -8.62 3.60 -33.99
CA SER A 238 -10.06 3.84 -33.93
C SER A 238 -10.91 2.57 -33.98
N VAL A 239 -10.42 1.47 -33.37
CA VAL A 239 -11.10 0.17 -33.37
C VAL A 239 -11.56 -0.28 -31.98
N GLN A 240 -11.25 0.50 -30.94
CA GLN A 240 -11.64 0.21 -29.56
C GLN A 240 -12.27 1.46 -28.90
N LEU A 241 -13.05 1.22 -27.85
CA LEU A 241 -13.51 2.27 -26.96
C LEU A 241 -12.41 2.69 -26.00
N CYS A 242 -12.43 3.93 -25.53
CA CYS A 242 -11.54 4.38 -24.48
C CYS A 242 -11.93 3.78 -23.13
N TRP A 243 -10.95 3.20 -22.42
CA TRP A 243 -11.15 2.63 -21.10
C TRP A 243 -11.40 3.72 -20.06
N ALA A 244 -12.50 3.62 -19.30
CA ALA A 244 -12.97 4.69 -18.42
C ALA A 244 -13.03 4.33 -16.94
N TYR A 245 -12.71 3.08 -16.56
CA TYR A 245 -12.90 2.60 -15.19
C TYR A 245 -11.83 1.60 -14.76
N GLU A 246 -11.80 1.34 -13.47
CA GLU A 246 -11.03 0.23 -12.87
C GLU A 246 -11.99 -0.66 -12.08
N HIS A 247 -11.64 -1.94 -11.98
CA HIS A 247 -12.36 -2.89 -11.15
C HIS A 247 -11.91 -2.81 -9.70
N ILE A 248 -12.83 -2.94 -8.77
CA ILE A 248 -12.56 -3.25 -7.38
C ILE A 248 -13.27 -4.56 -7.08
N LEU A 249 -12.53 -5.65 -7.21
CA LEU A 249 -13.02 -7.00 -6.97
C LEU A 249 -13.16 -7.23 -5.47
N TRP A 250 -14.39 -7.36 -5.00
CA TRP A 250 -14.67 -7.67 -3.60
C TRP A 250 -14.91 -9.16 -3.41
N LEU A 251 -14.11 -9.77 -2.55
CA LEU A 251 -14.12 -11.19 -2.18
C LEU A 251 -14.24 -11.35 -0.67
N THR A 252 -14.69 -12.52 -0.21
CA THR A 252 -14.73 -12.91 1.21
C THR A 252 -14.28 -14.35 1.39
N ASN A 253 -13.75 -14.68 2.56
CA ASN A 253 -13.44 -16.07 2.94
C ASN A 253 -14.67 -16.84 3.41
N ASP A 254 -15.73 -16.16 3.91
CA ASP A 254 -16.95 -16.79 4.37
C ASP A 254 -18.20 -15.96 4.02
N PRO A 255 -18.93 -16.32 2.96
CA PRO A 255 -20.12 -15.57 2.52
C PRO A 255 -21.30 -15.67 3.48
N LYS A 256 -21.32 -16.62 4.42
CA LYS A 256 -22.36 -16.72 5.44
C LYS A 256 -22.11 -15.74 6.58
N ARG A 257 -20.85 -15.47 6.89
CA ARG A 257 -20.46 -14.59 8.00
C ARG A 257 -20.25 -13.14 7.57
N ILE A 258 -20.27 -12.85 6.26
CA ILE A 258 -20.12 -11.47 5.76
C ILE A 258 -21.25 -10.55 6.27
N ILE A 259 -22.43 -11.09 6.53
CA ILE A 259 -23.57 -10.35 7.08
C ILE A 259 -23.31 -9.76 8.47
N ASP A 260 -22.35 -10.30 9.21
CA ASP A 260 -21.96 -9.83 10.53
C ASP A 260 -20.98 -8.63 10.43
N ARG A 261 -20.48 -8.31 9.24
CA ARG A 261 -19.42 -7.33 9.03
C ARG A 261 -19.78 -6.24 8.04
N ALA A 262 -20.29 -6.60 6.88
CA ALA A 262 -20.65 -5.63 5.84
C ALA A 262 -21.98 -4.93 6.19
N ASP A 263 -21.95 -3.58 6.15
CA ASP A 263 -23.16 -2.78 6.34
C ASP A 263 -23.17 -1.59 5.37
N ASN A 264 -24.00 -1.68 4.32
CA ASN A 264 -24.11 -0.65 3.31
C ASN A 264 -24.76 0.66 3.82
N ARG A 265 -25.38 0.65 5.01
CA ARG A 265 -25.89 1.86 5.67
C ARG A 265 -24.80 2.80 6.12
N ARG A 266 -23.55 2.31 6.28
CA ARG A 266 -22.39 3.13 6.64
C ARG A 266 -21.85 3.95 5.46
N VAL A 267 -22.32 3.67 4.24
CA VAL A 267 -21.84 4.29 2.99
C VAL A 267 -23.02 4.80 2.13
N LEU A 268 -24.13 5.18 2.77
CA LEU A 268 -25.27 5.77 2.08
C LEU A 268 -24.86 7.02 1.31
N GLU A 269 -25.46 7.20 0.15
CA GLU A 269 -25.29 8.39 -0.67
C GLU A 269 -26.45 9.37 -0.46
N PRO A 270 -26.23 10.69 -0.64
CA PRO A 270 -27.32 11.66 -0.58
C PRO A 270 -28.41 11.34 -1.57
N HIS A 271 -29.67 11.56 -1.17
CA HIS A 271 -30.79 11.51 -2.09
C HIS A 271 -30.69 12.62 -3.15
N THR A 272 -31.19 12.33 -4.34
CA THR A 272 -31.36 13.39 -5.36
C THR A 272 -32.54 14.29 -4.98
N ASP A 273 -32.50 15.55 -5.40
CA ASP A 273 -33.60 16.51 -5.20
C ASP A 273 -34.93 15.99 -5.77
N SER A 274 -34.86 15.26 -6.88
CA SER A 274 -36.03 14.62 -7.48
C SER A 274 -36.65 13.59 -6.55
N HIS A 275 -35.82 12.74 -5.89
CA HIS A 275 -36.31 11.77 -4.93
C HIS A 275 -36.87 12.43 -3.67
N LEU A 276 -36.20 13.47 -3.15
CA LEU A 276 -36.70 14.20 -1.98
C LEU A 276 -38.08 14.82 -2.27
N ARG A 277 -38.27 15.42 -3.43
CA ARG A 277 -39.59 15.94 -3.89
C ARG A 277 -40.62 14.82 -4.07
N PHE A 278 -40.22 13.67 -4.59
CA PHE A 278 -41.07 12.52 -4.75
C PHE A 278 -41.57 12.00 -3.39
N VAL A 279 -40.71 11.87 -2.40
CA VAL A 279 -41.06 11.48 -1.03
C VAL A 279 -41.97 12.53 -0.38
N ALA A 280 -41.64 13.81 -0.44
CA ALA A 280 -42.43 14.91 0.11
C ALA A 280 -43.85 14.94 -0.48
N ASN A 281 -44.01 14.53 -1.73
CA ASN A 281 -45.33 14.41 -2.39
C ASN A 281 -46.05 13.09 -2.05
N GLY A 282 -45.59 12.29 -1.10
CA GLY A 282 -46.23 11.04 -0.66
C GLY A 282 -45.93 9.84 -1.54
N GLY A 283 -44.84 9.85 -2.29
CA GLY A 283 -44.35 8.69 -3.06
C GLY A 283 -45.23 8.33 -4.26
N ILE A 284 -45.41 7.05 -4.51
CA ILE A 284 -46.22 6.52 -5.63
C ILE A 284 -47.68 6.90 -5.46
N LYS A 285 -48.28 7.49 -6.51
CA LYS A 285 -49.68 7.97 -6.49
C LYS A 285 -50.68 6.94 -6.94
N ARG A 286 -50.33 6.02 -7.85
CA ARG A 286 -51.25 5.10 -8.51
C ARG A 286 -50.72 3.67 -8.40
N SER A 287 -51.68 2.73 -8.29
CA SER A 287 -51.36 1.32 -8.49
C SER A 287 -50.92 1.07 -9.93
N ALA A 288 -49.89 0.31 -10.13
CA ALA A 288 -49.47 -0.18 -11.44
C ALA A 288 -48.94 -1.60 -11.30
N GLU A 289 -49.20 -2.42 -12.28
CA GLU A 289 -48.66 -3.75 -12.43
C GLU A 289 -47.97 -3.85 -13.79
N TYR A 290 -46.80 -4.37 -13.84
CA TYR A 290 -45.97 -4.43 -15.04
C TYR A 290 -45.64 -5.89 -15.39
N GLY A 291 -45.68 -6.18 -16.69
CA GLY A 291 -45.32 -7.49 -17.23
C GLY A 291 -46.20 -8.62 -16.69
N ASP A 292 -45.59 -9.65 -16.13
CA ASP A 292 -46.18 -10.84 -15.56
C ASP A 292 -46.65 -10.67 -14.10
N GLY A 293 -46.76 -9.44 -13.62
CA GLY A 293 -47.12 -9.11 -12.23
C GLY A 293 -45.97 -9.19 -11.24
N SER A 294 -44.76 -9.44 -11.71
CA SER A 294 -43.54 -9.46 -10.87
C SER A 294 -43.23 -8.09 -10.29
N HIS A 295 -43.67 -7.02 -10.93
CA HIS A 295 -43.43 -5.64 -10.52
C HIS A 295 -44.76 -4.92 -10.26
N ARG A 296 -45.03 -4.60 -8.98
CA ARG A 296 -46.24 -3.92 -8.56
C ARG A 296 -45.94 -2.64 -7.80
N HIS A 297 -46.54 -1.54 -8.25
CA HIS A 297 -46.52 -0.30 -7.51
C HIS A 297 -47.83 -0.17 -6.69
N ARG A 298 -47.69 0.30 -5.45
CA ARG A 298 -48.84 0.61 -4.58
C ARG A 298 -48.81 2.10 -4.21
N PRO A 299 -49.97 2.78 -4.11
CA PRO A 299 -50.06 4.14 -3.60
C PRO A 299 -49.35 4.26 -2.24
N GLY A 300 -48.59 5.33 -2.03
CA GLY A 300 -47.79 5.53 -0.83
C GLY A 300 -46.47 4.75 -0.81
N GLY A 301 -46.21 3.89 -1.80
CA GLY A 301 -44.89 3.24 -1.91
C GLY A 301 -43.74 4.27 -2.02
N PHE A 302 -42.65 3.98 -1.33
CA PHE A 302 -41.45 4.86 -1.23
C PHE A 302 -41.73 6.29 -0.68
N SER A 303 -42.78 6.45 0.16
CA SER A 303 -43.12 7.74 0.78
C SER A 303 -42.37 8.02 2.09
N GLN A 304 -41.73 7.01 2.67
CA GLN A 304 -41.04 7.15 3.94
C GLN A 304 -39.63 7.81 3.72
N PRO A 305 -39.31 8.84 4.48
CA PRO A 305 -37.97 9.39 4.49
C PRO A 305 -36.93 8.33 4.92
N THR A 306 -35.80 8.31 4.25
CA THR A 306 -34.64 7.49 4.62
C THR A 306 -33.40 8.36 4.73
N PRO A 307 -32.39 7.97 5.54
CA PRO A 307 -31.19 8.80 5.75
C PRO A 307 -30.34 8.99 4.49
N GLY A 308 -30.55 8.17 3.46
CA GLY A 308 -29.85 8.24 2.18
C GLY A 308 -30.24 7.07 1.28
N ARG A 309 -29.77 7.11 0.05
CA ARG A 309 -29.95 6.01 -0.91
C ARG A 309 -28.86 4.97 -0.75
N LEU A 310 -29.20 3.73 -0.97
CA LEU A 310 -28.22 2.64 -0.99
C LEU A 310 -27.16 2.89 -2.08
N PRO A 311 -25.88 2.64 -1.77
CA PRO A 311 -24.80 2.80 -2.73
C PRO A 311 -24.97 1.83 -3.90
N ARG A 312 -24.50 2.27 -5.07
CA ARG A 312 -24.40 1.39 -6.24
C ARG A 312 -23.03 0.74 -6.30
N ASN A 313 -22.89 -0.32 -7.07
CA ASN A 313 -21.61 -0.91 -7.40
C ASN A 313 -20.81 -0.12 -8.48
N ILE A 314 -21.13 1.14 -8.69
CA ILE A 314 -20.39 2.08 -9.53
C ILE A 314 -20.04 3.28 -8.67
N LEU A 315 -18.74 3.40 -8.35
CA LEU A 315 -18.18 4.51 -7.59
C LEU A 315 -17.65 5.58 -8.55
N LYS A 316 -18.34 6.71 -8.62
CA LYS A 316 -17.85 7.87 -9.37
C LYS A 316 -16.99 8.72 -8.45
N ARG A 317 -15.68 8.61 -8.56
CA ARG A 317 -14.71 9.33 -7.71
C ARG A 317 -13.60 9.92 -8.57
N GLY A 318 -13.39 11.22 -8.43
CA GLY A 318 -12.32 11.90 -9.15
C GLY A 318 -10.93 11.43 -8.72
N ASN A 319 -9.99 11.35 -9.65
CA ASN A 319 -8.59 10.96 -9.37
C ASN A 319 -7.82 12.01 -8.55
N ARG A 320 -8.34 13.24 -8.41
CA ARG A 320 -7.74 14.31 -7.62
C ARG A 320 -8.53 14.50 -6.32
N CYS A 321 -7.81 14.40 -5.20
CA CYS A 321 -8.33 14.74 -3.88
C CYS A 321 -7.27 15.54 -3.12
N ALA A 322 -7.66 16.22 -2.05
CA ALA A 322 -6.75 17.01 -1.22
C ALA A 322 -5.56 16.19 -0.71
N ASP A 323 -5.79 14.94 -0.31
CA ASP A 323 -4.73 14.02 0.12
C ASP A 323 -3.71 13.70 -0.98
N THR A 324 -4.16 13.58 -2.25
CA THR A 324 -3.25 13.38 -3.39
C THR A 324 -2.41 14.64 -3.66
N LEU A 325 -3.00 15.82 -3.52
CA LEU A 325 -2.26 17.08 -3.68
C LEU A 325 -1.23 17.24 -2.56
N ARG A 326 -1.61 17.01 -1.30
CA ARG A 326 -0.71 17.03 -0.15
C ARG A 326 0.49 16.09 -0.35
N TYR A 327 0.25 14.83 -0.72
CA TYR A 327 1.34 13.89 -1.01
C TYR A 327 2.31 14.39 -2.08
N ARG A 328 1.79 15.02 -3.15
CA ARG A 328 2.65 15.56 -4.23
C ARG A 328 3.49 16.72 -3.76
N GLU A 329 2.93 17.62 -2.98
CA GLU A 329 3.64 18.75 -2.36
C GLU A 329 4.72 18.25 -1.42
N ASP A 330 4.40 17.29 -0.54
CA ASP A 330 5.35 16.69 0.39
C ASP A 330 6.52 16.00 -0.35
N ALA A 331 6.22 15.20 -1.39
CA ALA A 331 7.24 14.56 -2.21
C ALA A 331 8.14 15.59 -2.91
N GLN A 332 7.58 16.68 -3.44
CA GLN A 332 8.33 17.78 -4.06
C GLN A 332 9.20 18.52 -3.05
N CYS A 333 8.69 18.82 -1.86
CA CYS A 333 9.46 19.46 -0.80
C CYS A 333 10.65 18.61 -0.34
N LEU A 334 10.53 17.29 -0.42
CA LEU A 334 11.59 16.34 -0.08
C LEU A 334 12.50 16.01 -1.27
N ASP A 335 12.27 16.57 -2.45
CA ASP A 335 12.95 16.22 -3.73
C ASP A 335 12.85 14.71 -4.04
N LEU A 336 11.70 14.09 -3.74
CA LEU A 336 11.44 12.68 -3.95
C LEU A 336 10.57 12.44 -5.20
N PRO A 337 10.73 11.28 -5.85
CA PRO A 337 9.89 10.90 -6.99
C PRO A 337 8.41 10.78 -6.60
N ILE A 338 7.54 11.36 -7.43
CA ILE A 338 6.09 11.29 -7.25
C ILE A 338 5.57 9.98 -7.81
N HIS A 339 4.73 9.28 -7.07
CA HIS A 339 4.06 8.06 -7.55
C HIS A 339 3.15 8.37 -8.75
N GLY A 340 3.31 7.63 -9.84
CA GLY A 340 2.65 7.92 -11.12
C GLY A 340 1.17 7.55 -11.20
N ALA A 341 0.72 6.59 -10.39
CA ALA A 341 -0.66 6.09 -10.37
C ALA A 341 -1.18 6.08 -8.93
N MET A 342 -2.07 7.00 -8.59
CA MET A 342 -2.62 7.13 -7.25
C MET A 342 -4.14 7.09 -7.33
N MET A 343 -4.77 6.20 -6.56
CA MET A 343 -6.22 6.27 -6.34
C MET A 343 -6.56 7.42 -5.37
N PRO A 344 -7.76 7.99 -5.43
CA PRO A 344 -8.22 8.97 -4.44
C PRO A 344 -8.48 8.29 -3.09
N LEU A 345 -8.36 9.06 -2.00
CA LEU A 345 -8.57 8.56 -0.63
C LEU A 345 -9.98 8.01 -0.40
N ASP A 346 -10.97 8.58 -1.10
CA ASP A 346 -12.40 8.21 -0.96
C ASP A 346 -12.69 6.77 -1.38
N VAL A 347 -11.80 6.15 -2.17
CA VAL A 347 -11.99 4.76 -2.61
C VAL A 347 -11.73 3.79 -1.47
N PRO A 348 -10.55 3.74 -0.83
CA PRO A 348 -10.37 2.87 0.34
C PRO A 348 -11.26 3.29 1.52
N ASP A 349 -11.54 4.58 1.74
CA ASP A 349 -12.46 5.06 2.78
C ASP A 349 -13.84 4.39 2.67
N HIS A 350 -14.39 4.32 1.46
CA HIS A 350 -15.69 3.68 1.19
C HIS A 350 -15.72 2.21 1.63
N PHE A 351 -14.71 1.42 1.25
CA PHE A 351 -14.66 -0.01 1.59
C PHE A 351 -14.34 -0.25 3.06
N ILE A 352 -13.51 0.57 3.67
CA ILE A 352 -13.20 0.48 5.11
C ILE A 352 -14.48 0.73 5.92
N ARG A 353 -15.27 1.74 5.58
CA ARG A 353 -16.58 1.98 6.23
C ARG A 353 -17.55 0.83 6.02
N LEU A 354 -17.67 0.36 4.77
CA LEU A 354 -18.59 -0.71 4.40
C LEU A 354 -18.33 -2.01 5.16
N LEU A 355 -17.05 -2.38 5.34
CA LEU A 355 -16.60 -3.74 5.66
C LEU A 355 -15.96 -3.90 7.04
N THR A 356 -15.72 -2.80 7.77
CA THR A 356 -15.02 -2.85 9.05
C THR A 356 -15.64 -1.96 10.11
N GLU A 357 -15.30 -2.24 11.38
CA GLU A 357 -15.61 -1.42 12.54
C GLU A 357 -14.35 -0.71 13.09
N PRO A 358 -14.48 0.36 13.90
CA PRO A 358 -13.34 0.93 14.63
C PRO A 358 -12.57 -0.14 15.41
N GLY A 359 -11.24 -0.10 15.33
CA GLY A 359 -10.35 -1.08 15.95
C GLY A 359 -10.04 -2.32 15.09
N ASP A 360 -10.80 -2.60 14.03
CA ASP A 360 -10.50 -3.67 13.08
C ASP A 360 -9.18 -3.42 12.34
N LEU A 361 -8.47 -4.49 11.98
CA LEU A 361 -7.23 -4.41 11.22
C LEU A 361 -7.50 -4.39 9.71
N VAL A 362 -6.96 -3.36 9.05
CA VAL A 362 -6.94 -3.18 7.59
C VAL A 362 -5.51 -3.36 7.08
N VAL A 363 -5.32 -4.20 6.07
CA VAL A 363 -4.00 -4.46 5.47
C VAL A 363 -3.97 -4.03 4.00
N ASP A 364 -2.90 -3.32 3.62
CA ASP A 364 -2.58 -3.03 2.22
C ASP A 364 -1.18 -3.53 1.89
N HIS A 365 -1.10 -4.63 1.15
CA HIS A 365 0.16 -5.28 0.82
C HIS A 365 0.85 -4.74 -0.45
N PHE A 366 0.24 -3.71 -1.09
CA PHE A 366 0.82 -2.90 -2.16
C PHE A 366 0.59 -1.41 -1.89
N GLY A 367 1.05 -0.95 -0.72
CA GLY A 367 0.71 0.32 -0.09
C GLY A 367 0.91 1.59 -0.93
N GLY A 368 1.83 1.59 -1.90
CA GLY A 368 2.09 2.73 -2.76
C GLY A 368 2.33 4.01 -1.96
N THR A 369 1.35 4.91 -2.02
CA THR A 369 1.37 6.16 -1.26
C THR A 369 0.69 6.07 0.12
N ILE A 370 0.47 4.87 0.63
CA ILE A 370 -0.13 4.57 1.96
C ILE A 370 -1.53 5.21 2.16
N LYS A 371 -2.33 5.24 1.09
CA LYS A 371 -3.67 5.83 1.17
C LYS A 371 -4.66 4.99 1.95
N THR A 372 -4.56 3.68 1.85
CA THR A 372 -5.37 2.75 2.64
C THR A 372 -5.10 2.95 4.14
N GLY A 373 -3.82 3.08 4.52
CA GLY A 373 -3.42 3.40 5.90
C GLY A 373 -3.98 4.74 6.37
N MET A 374 -3.91 5.80 5.54
CA MET A 374 -4.46 7.11 5.89
C MET A 374 -5.99 7.08 6.03
N ALA A 375 -6.70 6.34 5.20
CA ALA A 375 -8.15 6.16 5.33
C ALA A 375 -8.50 5.39 6.62
N ALA A 376 -7.77 4.32 6.92
CA ALA A 376 -7.94 3.54 8.14
C ALA A 376 -7.66 4.37 9.40
N GLU A 377 -6.57 5.13 9.42
CA GLU A 377 -6.20 6.05 10.49
C GLU A 377 -7.34 7.03 10.80
N ARG A 378 -7.84 7.75 9.80
CA ARG A 378 -8.96 8.71 9.94
C ARG A 378 -10.24 8.09 10.45
N LEU A 379 -10.45 6.81 10.13
CA LEU A 379 -11.63 6.05 10.53
C LEU A 379 -11.43 5.27 11.84
N GLN A 380 -10.32 5.46 12.54
CA GLN A 380 -9.98 4.77 13.79
C GLN A 380 -9.91 3.24 13.61
N ARG A 381 -9.39 2.79 12.48
CA ARG A 381 -9.05 1.39 12.22
C ARG A 381 -7.56 1.20 12.38
N ARG A 382 -7.17 0.02 12.84
CA ARG A 382 -5.77 -0.39 12.84
C ARG A 382 -5.34 -0.67 11.41
N TRP A 383 -4.07 -0.46 11.09
CA TRP A 383 -3.62 -0.66 9.71
C TRP A 383 -2.16 -1.13 9.60
N ILE A 384 -1.90 -1.94 8.58
CA ILE A 384 -0.56 -2.32 8.12
C ILE A 384 -0.49 -2.06 6.63
N CYS A 385 0.46 -1.22 6.20
CA CYS A 385 0.72 -0.99 4.79
C CYS A 385 2.15 -1.40 4.45
N ILE A 386 2.32 -2.15 3.35
CA ILE A 386 3.61 -2.65 2.88
C ILE A 386 3.90 -2.00 1.53
N GLU A 387 5.05 -1.37 1.40
CA GLU A 387 5.47 -0.74 0.16
C GLU A 387 6.92 -1.13 -0.17
N LEU A 388 7.13 -1.44 -1.44
CA LEU A 388 8.39 -1.91 -1.98
C LEU A 388 9.40 -0.78 -2.21
N MET A 389 8.90 0.43 -2.54
CA MET A 389 9.72 1.58 -2.92
C MET A 389 9.87 2.55 -1.75
N LEU A 390 11.11 2.76 -1.32
CA LEU A 390 11.48 3.58 -0.18
C LEU A 390 10.94 5.01 -0.27
N GLU A 391 11.10 5.64 -1.42
CA GLU A 391 10.78 7.04 -1.65
C GLU A 391 9.27 7.29 -1.54
N TYR A 392 8.46 6.32 -1.93
CA TYR A 392 7.00 6.43 -1.80
C TYR A 392 6.55 6.37 -0.35
N VAL A 393 7.11 5.44 0.43
CA VAL A 393 6.84 5.35 1.88
C VAL A 393 7.33 6.61 2.59
N ARG A 394 8.54 7.09 2.25
CA ARG A 394 9.12 8.29 2.87
C ARG A 394 8.25 9.52 2.65
N ALA A 395 7.83 9.78 1.41
CA ALA A 395 6.94 10.90 1.11
C ALA A 395 5.57 10.75 1.77
N ALA A 396 5.06 9.52 1.88
CA ALA A 396 3.79 9.23 2.54
C ALA A 396 3.79 9.60 4.02
N ALA A 397 4.90 9.43 4.72
CA ALA A 397 5.03 9.68 6.17
C ALA A 397 4.64 11.11 6.57
N GLU A 398 4.89 12.11 5.71
CA GLU A 398 4.62 13.51 6.02
C GLU A 398 3.14 13.79 6.32
N ARG A 399 2.23 13.04 5.71
CA ARG A 399 0.79 13.19 5.93
C ARG A 399 0.34 12.66 7.30
N PHE A 400 1.14 11.80 7.94
CA PHE A 400 0.84 11.19 9.23
C PHE A 400 1.45 11.93 10.42
N ARG A 401 2.21 13.03 10.21
CA ARG A 401 2.92 13.74 11.28
C ARG A 401 2.03 14.23 12.41
N GLU A 402 0.77 14.53 12.10
CA GLU A 402 -0.21 15.02 13.09
C GLU A 402 -1.03 13.88 13.73
N CYS A 403 -0.80 12.62 13.32
CA CYS A 403 -1.48 11.48 13.91
C CYS A 403 -0.88 11.12 15.27
N ALA A 404 -1.73 10.66 16.19
CA ALA A 404 -1.31 10.24 17.52
C ALA A 404 -0.26 9.12 17.43
N GLY A 405 0.79 9.21 18.26
CA GLY A 405 1.88 8.22 18.29
C GLY A 405 2.76 8.20 17.04
N PHE A 406 2.70 9.24 16.18
CA PHE A 406 3.55 9.28 14.99
C PHE A 406 5.03 9.15 15.32
N HIS A 407 5.66 8.17 14.73
CA HIS A 407 7.11 7.94 14.82
C HIS A 407 7.68 7.65 13.44
N LEU A 408 8.63 8.48 12.98
CA LEU A 408 9.38 8.25 11.75
C LEU A 408 10.70 7.55 12.11
N HIS A 409 10.98 6.43 11.45
CA HIS A 409 12.26 5.74 11.66
C HIS A 409 13.43 6.66 11.28
N PRO A 410 14.50 6.77 12.12
CA PRO A 410 15.61 7.71 11.88
C PRO A 410 16.30 7.55 10.51
N ALA A 411 16.37 6.34 9.98
CA ALA A 411 16.90 6.11 8.64
C ALA A 411 16.06 6.78 7.54
N MET A 412 14.75 6.94 7.76
CA MET A 412 13.85 7.64 6.84
C MET A 412 14.08 9.16 6.87
N GLU A 413 14.51 9.71 7.97
CA GLU A 413 14.81 11.14 8.07
C GLU A 413 15.97 11.54 7.15
N ALA A 414 16.94 10.66 6.90
CA ALA A 414 18.06 10.90 5.99
C ALA A 414 17.62 10.88 4.51
N VAL A 415 16.48 10.28 4.18
CA VAL A 415 15.94 10.22 2.83
C VAL A 415 15.18 11.51 2.54
N GLY A 416 15.66 12.33 1.60
CA GLY A 416 15.02 13.57 1.17
C GLY A 416 15.41 14.85 1.94
N ARG A 417 16.28 14.81 2.96
CA ARG A 417 16.68 16.01 3.75
C ARG A 417 17.48 17.08 3.00
N ARG A 418 18.05 16.79 1.84
CA ARG A 418 19.00 17.68 1.17
C ARG A 418 18.40 18.92 0.49
N ALA A 419 17.14 18.94 0.18
CA ALA A 419 16.51 20.13 -0.42
C ALA A 419 16.43 21.31 0.57
N ALA A 420 16.37 21.04 1.88
CA ALA A 420 16.29 22.07 2.92
C ALA A 420 17.65 22.73 3.24
N LEU A 421 18.76 22.01 3.09
CA LEU A 421 20.11 22.53 3.39
C LEU A 421 20.79 23.24 2.22
N ALA A 422 20.28 23.08 0.99
CA ALA A 422 20.82 23.73 -0.21
C ALA A 422 20.18 25.10 -0.51
N LYS A 423 19.20 25.55 0.30
CA LYS A 423 18.52 26.84 0.17
C LYS A 423 18.73 27.78 1.35
N GLY A 424 19.64 27.46 2.28
CA GLY A 424 20.09 28.33 3.37
C GLY A 424 21.40 29.00 3.06
#